data_2c7675e7c7f93bc033d4e5976619e5c9
#
_entry.id   2c7675e7c7f93bc033d4e5976619e5c9
#
_cell.length_a   1.000
_cell.length_b   1.000
_cell.length_c   1.000
_cell.angle_alpha   90.00
_cell.angle_beta   90.00
_cell.angle_gamma   90.00
#
_symmetry.space_group_name_H-M   'P 1'
#
loop_
_entity.id
_entity.type
_entity.pdbx_description
1 polymer ?
#
loop_
_entity_poly.entity_id
_entity_poly.type
_entity_poly.pdbx_seq_one_letter_code
_entity_poly.pdbx_strand_id
1 'polypeptide(L)'
;LAEFPKTDQSLSAPELEKRQQLAQDITSMTLALRRKVNIKVRQPLGSLMVPALDDEMHSMLDAISGLVKDEINVKELKIVGNDENIIVKSAKPDFKKLGPKHGKNMKAVAEAIKSLDSKAVATLEGQGYIDLNINGAEIRVDACDVDIVSEDIPGWLVANNGQVTIALDVNVTPELKREGIAREIVN
;
A
#
# COMPACT_ATOMS: atom_id res chain seq x y z
N LEU A 1 -12.25 -51.22 -1.78
CA LEU A 1 -11.99 -49.85 -2.21
C LEU A 1 -12.69 -48.94 -1.20
N ALA A 2 -11.95 -48.07 -0.50
CA ALA A 2 -12.55 -47.07 0.39
C ALA A 2 -13.26 -46.00 -0.45
N GLU A 3 -14.48 -45.64 -0.03
CA GLU A 3 -15.19 -44.52 -0.65
C GLU A 3 -14.46 -43.21 -0.35
N PHE A 4 -14.48 -42.28 -1.30
CA PHE A 4 -13.95 -40.93 -1.11
C PHE A 4 -14.79 -40.22 -0.05
N PRO A 5 -14.18 -39.52 0.94
CA PRO A 5 -14.93 -38.87 1.99
C PRO A 5 -15.88 -37.81 1.40
N LYS A 6 -17.12 -37.78 1.87
CA LYS A 6 -18.11 -36.77 1.48
C LYS A 6 -17.84 -35.45 2.24
N THR A 7 -17.98 -34.34 1.55
CA THR A 7 -17.85 -33.02 2.17
C THR A 7 -18.97 -32.80 3.18
N ASP A 8 -18.62 -32.47 4.40
CA ASP A 8 -19.58 -32.04 5.43
C ASP A 8 -19.72 -30.52 5.36
N GLN A 9 -20.83 -30.06 4.80
CA GLN A 9 -21.14 -28.61 4.66
C GLN A 9 -21.35 -27.91 5.99
N SER A 10 -21.63 -28.64 7.08
CA SER A 10 -21.78 -28.05 8.42
C SER A 10 -20.47 -27.52 8.99
N LEU A 11 -19.34 -27.99 8.44
CA LEU A 11 -17.99 -27.56 8.82
C LEU A 11 -17.48 -26.37 7.99
N SER A 12 -18.23 -25.93 6.98
CA SER A 12 -17.89 -24.76 6.17
C SER A 12 -18.11 -23.49 6.99
N ALA A 13 -17.08 -22.64 7.07
CA ALA A 13 -17.12 -21.36 7.78
C ALA A 13 -16.60 -20.24 6.85
N PRO A 14 -17.44 -19.77 5.89
CA PRO A 14 -16.99 -18.82 4.85
C PRO A 14 -16.34 -17.54 5.40
N GLU A 15 -16.85 -17.03 6.52
CA GLU A 15 -16.27 -15.85 7.17
C GLU A 15 -14.87 -16.12 7.76
N LEU A 16 -14.67 -17.31 8.31
CA LEU A 16 -13.36 -17.73 8.81
C LEU A 16 -12.38 -17.92 7.66
N GLU A 17 -12.83 -18.49 6.54
CA GLU A 17 -12.05 -18.71 5.34
C GLU A 17 -11.61 -17.37 4.72
N LYS A 18 -12.50 -16.38 4.64
CA LYS A 18 -12.17 -15.02 4.19
C LYS A 18 -11.09 -14.37 5.08
N ARG A 19 -11.25 -14.46 6.40
CA ARG A 19 -10.27 -13.92 7.37
C ARG A 19 -8.92 -14.62 7.23
N GLN A 20 -8.93 -15.93 7.07
CA GLN A 20 -7.71 -16.72 6.88
C GLN A 20 -7.00 -16.32 5.58
N GLN A 21 -7.73 -16.16 4.48
CA GLN A 21 -7.18 -15.73 3.20
C GLN A 21 -6.56 -14.33 3.31
N LEU A 22 -7.27 -13.38 3.94
CA LEU A 22 -6.77 -12.03 4.17
C LEU A 22 -5.47 -12.04 4.99
N ALA A 23 -5.41 -12.84 6.07
CA ALA A 23 -4.21 -12.99 6.88
C ALA A 23 -3.03 -13.57 6.07
N GLN A 24 -3.29 -14.58 5.24
CA GLN A 24 -2.27 -15.18 4.37
C GLN A 24 -1.76 -14.20 3.32
N ASP A 25 -2.64 -13.42 2.71
CA ASP A 25 -2.27 -12.43 1.70
C ASP A 25 -1.38 -11.34 2.31
N ILE A 26 -1.78 -10.76 3.44
CA ILE A 26 -1.00 -9.75 4.15
C ILE A 26 0.37 -10.30 4.57
N THR A 27 0.39 -11.49 5.14
CA THR A 27 1.63 -12.17 5.57
C THR A 27 2.56 -12.40 4.39
N SER A 28 2.05 -13.01 3.30
CA SER A 28 2.83 -13.32 2.11
C SER A 28 3.44 -12.08 1.47
N MET A 29 2.65 -11.01 1.32
CA MET A 29 3.12 -9.74 0.78
C MET A 29 4.17 -9.10 1.69
N THR A 30 3.96 -9.09 3.01
CA THR A 30 4.92 -8.53 3.96
C THR A 30 6.25 -9.29 3.93
N LEU A 31 6.21 -10.61 3.89
CA LEU A 31 7.42 -11.44 3.76
C LEU A 31 8.14 -11.21 2.42
N ALA A 32 7.40 -10.96 1.34
CA ALA A 32 7.98 -10.59 0.05
C ALA A 32 8.68 -9.21 0.11
N LEU A 33 8.08 -8.23 0.77
CA LEU A 33 8.70 -6.91 0.99
C LEU A 33 9.97 -7.01 1.84
N ARG A 34 9.93 -7.78 2.95
CA ARG A 34 11.12 -8.05 3.77
C ARG A 34 12.26 -8.66 2.96
N ARG A 35 11.94 -9.60 2.08
CA ARG A 35 12.90 -10.27 1.19
C ARG A 35 13.52 -9.29 0.20
N LYS A 36 12.71 -8.38 -0.37
CA LYS A 36 13.17 -7.33 -1.31
C LYS A 36 14.25 -6.45 -0.71
N VAL A 37 14.18 -6.15 0.60
CA VAL A 37 15.15 -5.32 1.32
C VAL A 37 16.11 -6.13 2.20
N ASN A 38 16.09 -7.45 2.08
CA ASN A 38 16.98 -8.37 2.80
C ASN A 38 16.90 -8.24 4.34
N ILE A 39 15.70 -8.00 4.87
CA ILE A 39 15.43 -7.97 6.31
C ILE A 39 14.86 -9.32 6.74
N LYS A 40 15.58 -10.04 7.60
CA LYS A 40 15.15 -11.33 8.15
C LYS A 40 13.87 -11.18 8.98
N VAL A 41 13.01 -12.22 9.02
CA VAL A 41 11.78 -12.20 9.82
C VAL A 41 12.08 -12.06 11.32
N ARG A 42 13.20 -12.59 11.81
CA ARG A 42 13.64 -12.45 13.22
C ARG A 42 13.95 -11.01 13.61
N GLN A 43 14.26 -10.13 12.65
CA GLN A 43 14.42 -8.69 12.90
C GLN A 43 13.02 -8.09 13.06
N PRO A 44 12.62 -7.63 14.26
CA PRO A 44 11.34 -6.95 14.41
C PRO A 44 11.34 -5.62 13.66
N LEU A 45 10.19 -5.25 13.10
CA LEU A 45 9.94 -3.97 12.46
C LEU A 45 8.90 -3.17 13.24
N GLY A 46 8.83 -1.86 12.99
CA GLY A 46 7.97 -0.94 13.71
C GLY A 46 6.51 -1.21 13.44
N SER A 47 6.07 -0.97 12.23
CA SER A 47 4.64 -1.04 11.91
C SER A 47 4.35 -1.52 10.49
N LEU A 48 3.17 -2.10 10.35
CA LEU A 48 2.53 -2.39 9.07
C LEU A 48 1.23 -1.59 9.01
N MET A 49 1.01 -0.85 7.93
CA MET A 49 -0.27 -0.19 7.65
C MET A 49 -1.06 -0.98 6.64
N VAL A 50 -2.37 -1.12 6.90
CA VAL A 50 -3.32 -1.78 6.00
C VAL A 50 -4.57 -0.90 5.92
N PRO A 51 -4.94 -0.37 4.74
CA PRO A 51 -6.17 0.39 4.56
C PRO A 51 -7.38 -0.55 4.65
N ALA A 52 -8.37 -0.14 5.43
CA ALA A 52 -9.69 -0.72 5.40
C ALA A 52 -10.58 0.10 4.47
N LEU A 53 -11.17 -0.56 3.48
CA LEU A 53 -12.06 0.09 2.50
C LEU A 53 -13.46 0.33 3.07
N ASP A 54 -13.86 -0.51 4.03
CA ASP A 54 -15.16 -0.49 4.69
C ASP A 54 -15.07 -1.07 6.11
N ASP A 55 -16.17 -0.99 6.85
CA ASP A 55 -16.28 -1.45 8.24
C ASP A 55 -16.15 -2.98 8.37
N GLU A 56 -16.57 -3.74 7.34
CA GLU A 56 -16.43 -5.20 7.31
C GLU A 56 -14.94 -5.57 7.25
N MET A 57 -14.20 -4.94 6.35
CA MET A 57 -12.76 -5.15 6.23
C MET A 57 -12.02 -4.70 7.50
N HIS A 58 -12.42 -3.57 8.10
CA HIS A 58 -11.85 -3.11 9.37
C HIS A 58 -12.02 -4.16 10.46
N SER A 59 -13.24 -4.71 10.63
CA SER A 59 -13.54 -5.75 11.61
C SER A 59 -12.76 -7.04 11.36
N MET A 60 -12.59 -7.44 10.09
CA MET A 60 -11.79 -8.61 9.73
C MET A 60 -10.30 -8.41 10.08
N LEU A 61 -9.75 -7.23 9.74
CA LEU A 61 -8.36 -6.87 10.02
C LEU A 61 -8.08 -6.84 11.53
N ASP A 62 -8.99 -6.25 12.31
CA ASP A 62 -8.86 -6.21 13.76
C ASP A 62 -8.83 -7.63 14.35
N ALA A 63 -9.72 -8.51 13.89
CA ALA A 63 -9.79 -9.90 14.34
C ALA A 63 -8.52 -10.72 14.05
N ILE A 64 -7.81 -10.44 12.97
CA ILE A 64 -6.57 -11.15 12.57
C ILE A 64 -5.29 -10.41 12.97
N SER A 65 -5.39 -9.19 13.51
CA SER A 65 -4.24 -8.31 13.76
C SER A 65 -3.16 -8.94 14.63
N GLY A 66 -3.55 -9.64 15.69
CA GLY A 66 -2.63 -10.36 16.59
C GLY A 66 -1.85 -11.45 15.84
N LEU A 67 -2.56 -12.30 15.12
CA LEU A 67 -1.98 -13.41 14.35
C LEU A 67 -0.98 -12.90 13.31
N VAL A 68 -1.38 -11.88 12.55
CA VAL A 68 -0.52 -11.31 11.51
C VAL A 68 0.72 -10.67 12.12
N LYS A 69 0.59 -9.86 13.18
CA LYS A 69 1.74 -9.23 13.87
C LYS A 69 2.77 -10.24 14.33
N ASP A 70 2.33 -11.33 14.93
CA ASP A 70 3.21 -12.37 15.45
C ASP A 70 3.94 -13.10 14.30
N GLU A 71 3.23 -13.43 13.23
CA GLU A 71 3.78 -14.15 12.08
C GLU A 71 4.84 -13.32 11.33
N ILE A 72 4.56 -12.05 11.10
CA ILE A 72 5.48 -11.16 10.34
C ILE A 72 6.45 -10.40 11.24
N ASN A 73 6.38 -10.58 12.56
CA ASN A 73 7.22 -9.92 13.56
C ASN A 73 7.26 -8.40 13.42
N VAL A 74 6.09 -7.77 13.50
CA VAL A 74 5.93 -6.30 13.58
C VAL A 74 5.33 -5.91 14.93
N LYS A 75 5.69 -4.75 15.44
CA LYS A 75 5.18 -4.26 16.73
C LYS A 75 3.73 -3.81 16.64
N GLU A 76 3.36 -3.20 15.55
CA GLU A 76 2.05 -2.60 15.38
C GLU A 76 1.48 -2.89 13.99
N LEU A 77 0.20 -3.24 13.94
CA LEU A 77 -0.60 -3.25 12.71
C LEU A 77 -1.57 -2.07 12.79
N LYS A 78 -1.40 -1.09 11.93
CA LYS A 78 -2.25 0.10 11.83
C LYS A 78 -3.30 -0.12 10.75
N ILE A 79 -4.55 -0.19 11.18
CA ILE A 79 -5.68 -0.17 10.26
C ILE A 79 -6.02 1.29 10.03
N VAL A 80 -5.95 1.74 8.79
CA VAL A 80 -6.15 3.13 8.41
C VAL A 80 -7.37 3.25 7.50
N GLY A 81 -8.12 4.33 7.66
CA GLY A 81 -9.27 4.60 6.82
C GLY A 81 -8.85 4.92 5.37
N ASN A 82 -9.82 4.89 4.48
CA ASN A 82 -9.61 5.18 3.05
C ASN A 82 -9.10 6.62 2.80
N ASP A 83 -9.29 7.52 3.78
CA ASP A 83 -8.87 8.93 3.72
C ASP A 83 -7.41 9.16 4.14
N GLU A 84 -6.78 8.17 4.79
CA GLU A 84 -5.37 8.26 5.15
C GLU A 84 -4.51 7.75 3.99
N ASN A 85 -3.86 8.68 3.28
CA ASN A 85 -2.99 8.40 2.13
C ASN A 85 -1.77 7.56 2.56
N ILE A 86 -1.91 6.23 2.57
CA ILE A 86 -0.80 5.29 2.75
C ILE A 86 0.09 5.26 1.51
N ILE A 87 -0.47 5.61 0.37
CA ILE A 87 0.22 5.67 -0.91
C ILE A 87 0.36 7.13 -1.27
N VAL A 88 1.58 7.66 -1.24
CA VAL A 88 1.85 8.93 -1.89
C VAL A 88 1.77 8.67 -3.39
N LYS A 89 0.60 8.97 -3.96
CA LYS A 89 0.45 8.99 -5.41
C LYS A 89 1.11 10.27 -5.91
N SER A 90 2.03 10.13 -6.85
CA SER A 90 2.59 11.24 -7.60
C SER A 90 2.18 11.14 -9.07
N ALA A 91 2.01 12.27 -9.71
CA ALA A 91 1.72 12.34 -11.13
C ALA A 91 3.01 12.65 -11.89
N LYS A 92 3.36 11.81 -12.87
CA LYS A 92 4.46 12.07 -13.80
C LYS A 92 3.89 12.53 -15.13
N PRO A 93 4.35 13.69 -15.66
CA PRO A 93 3.85 14.20 -16.93
C PRO A 93 4.28 13.28 -18.09
N ASP A 94 3.34 12.86 -18.93
CA ASP A 94 3.64 12.19 -20.20
C ASP A 94 3.99 13.27 -21.25
N PHE A 95 5.28 13.49 -21.45
CA PHE A 95 5.78 14.51 -22.38
C PHE A 95 5.35 14.27 -23.83
N LYS A 96 5.07 13.04 -24.23
CA LYS A 96 4.62 12.72 -25.57
C LYS A 96 3.20 13.19 -25.83
N LYS A 97 2.35 13.12 -24.82
CA LYS A 97 0.94 13.53 -24.90
C LYS A 97 0.75 15.02 -24.60
N LEU A 98 1.43 15.53 -23.59
CA LEU A 98 1.33 16.92 -23.18
C LEU A 98 2.07 17.89 -24.12
N GLY A 99 3.17 17.45 -24.74
CA GLY A 99 3.97 18.29 -25.64
C GLY A 99 3.16 18.96 -26.79
N PRO A 100 2.37 18.22 -27.57
CA PRO A 100 1.53 18.77 -28.61
C PRO A 100 0.44 19.74 -28.10
N LYS A 101 -0.08 19.52 -26.86
CA LYS A 101 -1.16 20.32 -26.28
C LYS A 101 -0.64 21.64 -25.68
N HIS A 102 0.53 21.65 -25.05
CA HIS A 102 0.98 22.78 -24.21
C HIS A 102 2.30 23.42 -24.65
N GLY A 103 2.98 22.92 -25.67
CA GLY A 103 4.11 23.55 -26.38
C GLY A 103 5.05 24.38 -25.50
N LYS A 104 4.97 25.73 -25.64
CA LYS A 104 5.83 26.67 -24.91
C LYS A 104 5.68 26.62 -23.38
N ASN A 105 4.53 26.21 -22.85
CA ASN A 105 4.25 26.14 -21.42
C ASN A 105 4.55 24.77 -20.82
N MET A 106 5.04 23.84 -21.62
CA MET A 106 5.25 22.44 -21.20
C MET A 106 6.09 22.29 -19.92
N LYS A 107 7.14 23.12 -19.78
CA LYS A 107 8.01 23.07 -18.59
C LYS A 107 7.26 23.46 -17.32
N ALA A 108 6.47 24.53 -17.39
CA ALA A 108 5.67 25.00 -16.25
C ALA A 108 4.53 24.01 -15.92
N VAL A 109 3.89 23.42 -16.95
CA VAL A 109 2.89 22.35 -16.77
C VAL A 109 3.50 21.13 -16.10
N ALA A 110 4.68 20.69 -16.55
CA ALA A 110 5.36 19.55 -15.97
C ALA A 110 5.79 19.76 -14.52
N GLU A 111 6.23 20.97 -14.17
CA GLU A 111 6.55 21.34 -12.77
C GLU A 111 5.31 21.38 -11.89
N ALA A 112 4.21 21.94 -12.39
CA ALA A 112 2.93 21.97 -11.67
C ALA A 112 2.39 20.55 -11.42
N ILE A 113 2.44 19.66 -12.43
CA ILE A 113 2.02 18.25 -12.27
C ILE A 113 2.87 17.53 -11.21
N LYS A 114 4.18 17.76 -11.20
CA LYS A 114 5.08 17.14 -10.20
C LYS A 114 4.85 17.67 -8.78
N SER A 115 4.32 18.88 -8.64
CA SER A 115 4.03 19.51 -7.35
C SER A 115 2.63 19.18 -6.81
N LEU A 116 1.83 18.39 -7.54
CA LEU A 116 0.52 17.95 -7.07
C LEU A 116 0.66 17.11 -5.80
N ASP A 117 -0.15 17.46 -4.80
CA ASP A 117 -0.27 16.65 -3.60
C ASP A 117 -1.12 15.39 -3.85
N SER A 118 -1.08 14.43 -2.93
CA SER A 118 -1.81 13.17 -3.05
C SER A 118 -3.32 13.37 -3.20
N LYS A 119 -3.89 14.45 -2.64
CA LYS A 119 -5.32 14.77 -2.77
C LYS A 119 -5.65 15.24 -4.18
N ALA A 120 -4.83 16.10 -4.76
CA ALA A 120 -4.99 16.56 -6.14
C ALA A 120 -4.84 15.39 -7.14
N VAL A 121 -3.91 14.48 -6.90
CA VAL A 121 -3.75 13.27 -7.72
C VAL A 121 -4.97 12.33 -7.58
N ALA A 122 -5.52 12.17 -6.38
CA ALA A 122 -6.75 11.39 -6.18
C ALA A 122 -7.96 12.04 -6.88
N THR A 123 -8.06 13.38 -6.87
CA THR A 123 -9.08 14.12 -7.62
C THR A 123 -8.94 13.92 -9.12
N LEU A 124 -7.71 14.01 -9.65
CA LEU A 124 -7.40 13.77 -11.06
C LEU A 124 -7.81 12.34 -11.48
N GLU A 125 -7.54 11.34 -10.65
CA GLU A 125 -7.90 9.95 -10.90
C GLU A 125 -9.42 9.72 -10.85
N GLY A 126 -10.12 10.36 -9.89
CA GLY A 126 -11.57 10.21 -9.71
C GLY A 126 -12.41 11.00 -10.71
N GLN A 127 -12.00 12.23 -11.05
CA GLN A 127 -12.72 13.12 -11.97
C GLN A 127 -12.25 12.98 -13.43
N GLY A 128 -11.09 12.38 -13.65
CA GLY A 128 -10.49 12.23 -14.98
C GLY A 128 -9.74 13.46 -15.48
N TYR A 129 -9.79 14.59 -14.78
CA TYR A 129 -9.06 15.82 -15.12
C TYR A 129 -8.81 16.68 -13.88
N ILE A 130 -7.87 17.62 -14.00
CA ILE A 130 -7.62 18.68 -13.01
C ILE A 130 -7.30 19.98 -13.74
N ASP A 131 -7.81 21.10 -13.21
CA ASP A 131 -7.53 22.43 -13.72
C ASP A 131 -6.40 23.07 -12.89
N LEU A 132 -5.28 23.39 -13.53
CA LEU A 132 -4.08 23.96 -12.91
C LEU A 132 -3.94 25.43 -13.31
N ASN A 133 -3.70 26.31 -12.32
CA ASN A 133 -3.39 27.71 -12.61
C ASN A 133 -1.88 27.88 -12.83
N ILE A 134 -1.48 28.12 -14.07
CA ILE A 134 -0.08 28.25 -14.45
C ILE A 134 0.12 29.60 -15.12
N ASN A 135 0.92 30.47 -14.48
CA ASN A 135 1.20 31.81 -14.96
C ASN A 135 -0.07 32.66 -15.22
N GLY A 136 -1.13 32.48 -14.44
CA GLY A 136 -2.40 33.20 -14.58
C GLY A 136 -3.33 32.62 -15.67
N ALA A 137 -2.98 31.53 -16.31
CA ALA A 137 -3.83 30.79 -17.23
C ALA A 137 -4.31 29.49 -16.59
N GLU A 138 -5.59 29.21 -16.70
CA GLU A 138 -6.18 27.93 -16.32
C GLU A 138 -5.87 26.89 -17.40
N ILE A 139 -5.15 25.85 -17.04
CA ILE A 139 -4.75 24.77 -17.95
C ILE A 139 -5.37 23.47 -17.44
N ARG A 140 -6.19 22.83 -18.28
CA ARG A 140 -6.75 21.51 -17.98
C ARG A 140 -5.76 20.42 -18.34
N VAL A 141 -5.54 19.53 -17.37
CA VAL A 141 -4.71 18.33 -17.53
C VAL A 141 -5.62 17.12 -17.34
N ASP A 142 -5.68 16.26 -18.35
CA ASP A 142 -6.47 15.03 -18.30
C ASP A 142 -5.67 13.89 -17.65
N ALA A 143 -6.34 12.97 -16.95
CA ALA A 143 -5.69 11.81 -16.32
C ALA A 143 -4.93 10.93 -17.32
N CYS A 144 -5.36 10.92 -18.59
CA CYS A 144 -4.65 10.20 -19.67
C CYS A 144 -3.32 10.86 -20.10
N ASP A 145 -3.07 12.11 -19.73
CA ASP A 145 -1.87 12.87 -20.09
C ASP A 145 -0.76 12.75 -19.05
N VAL A 146 -1.03 12.02 -17.97
CA VAL A 146 -0.09 11.77 -16.86
C VAL A 146 0.00 10.30 -16.52
N ASP A 147 1.15 9.87 -16.06
CA ASP A 147 1.33 8.55 -15.45
C ASP A 147 1.22 8.71 -13.93
N ILE A 148 0.15 8.15 -13.35
CA ILE A 148 -0.01 8.11 -11.90
C ILE A 148 0.85 6.98 -11.37
N VAL A 149 1.88 7.33 -10.60
CA VAL A 149 2.79 6.37 -9.96
C VAL A 149 2.62 6.45 -8.46
N SER A 150 2.58 5.28 -7.83
CA SER A 150 2.69 5.19 -6.38
C SER A 150 4.15 5.37 -6.01
N GLU A 151 4.48 6.43 -5.30
CA GLU A 151 5.82 6.61 -4.74
C GLU A 151 5.86 6.01 -3.34
N ASP A 152 6.91 5.24 -3.08
CA ASP A 152 7.18 4.74 -1.75
C ASP A 152 7.46 5.93 -0.83
N ILE A 153 6.75 6.03 0.29
CA ILE A 153 7.11 6.97 1.36
C ILE A 153 8.51 6.60 1.82
N PRO A 154 9.46 7.53 1.95
CA PRO A 154 10.80 7.21 2.41
C PRO A 154 10.77 6.37 3.69
N GLY A 155 11.37 5.18 3.67
CA GLY A 155 11.34 4.24 4.78
C GLY A 155 10.12 3.30 4.81
N TRP A 156 9.20 3.39 3.85
CA TRP A 156 8.06 2.50 3.70
C TRP A 156 8.10 1.77 2.36
N LEU A 157 7.70 0.52 2.38
CA LEU A 157 7.52 -0.27 1.15
C LEU A 157 6.06 -0.64 0.99
N VAL A 158 5.53 -0.41 -0.19
CA VAL A 158 4.13 -0.69 -0.52
C VAL A 158 4.03 -1.94 -1.39
N ALA A 159 3.03 -2.78 -1.12
CA ALA A 159 2.63 -3.88 -1.97
C ALA A 159 1.10 -3.92 -2.10
N ASN A 160 0.62 -4.36 -3.25
CA ASN A 160 -0.80 -4.53 -3.56
C ASN A 160 -0.99 -5.80 -4.39
N ASN A 161 -2.00 -6.60 -4.05
CA ASN A 161 -2.37 -7.81 -4.81
C ASN A 161 -3.71 -7.68 -5.56
N GLY A 162 -4.28 -6.46 -5.61
CA GLY A 162 -5.58 -6.18 -6.21
C GLY A 162 -6.76 -6.29 -5.22
N GLN A 163 -6.59 -6.95 -4.08
CA GLN A 163 -7.61 -7.09 -3.04
C GLN A 163 -7.26 -6.28 -1.79
N VAL A 164 -5.99 -6.30 -1.39
CA VAL A 164 -5.49 -5.58 -0.23
C VAL A 164 -4.19 -4.87 -0.56
N THR A 165 -4.01 -3.69 0.00
CA THR A 165 -2.76 -2.93 -0.05
C THR A 165 -2.11 -2.96 1.33
N ILE A 166 -0.81 -3.05 1.38
CA ILE A 166 -0.04 -2.95 2.62
C ILE A 166 1.11 -1.97 2.46
N ALA A 167 1.46 -1.28 3.54
CA ALA A 167 2.68 -0.48 3.62
C ALA A 167 3.50 -0.92 4.85
N LEU A 168 4.72 -1.37 4.61
CA LEU A 168 5.63 -1.86 5.64
C LEU A 168 6.68 -0.80 5.97
N ASP A 169 6.78 -0.42 7.24
CA ASP A 169 7.87 0.40 7.76
C ASP A 169 9.15 -0.44 7.82
N VAL A 170 10.15 -0.08 7.01
CA VAL A 170 11.44 -0.79 6.95
C VAL A 170 12.55 -0.07 7.71
N ASN A 171 12.21 1.00 8.44
CA ASN A 171 13.15 1.68 9.31
C ASN A 171 13.44 0.84 10.55
N VAL A 172 14.68 0.43 10.72
CA VAL A 172 15.11 -0.34 11.89
C VAL A 172 15.72 0.62 12.91
N THR A 173 14.97 0.92 13.97
CA THR A 173 15.49 1.74 15.07
C THR A 173 16.58 1.01 15.85
N PRO A 174 17.44 1.72 16.61
CA PRO A 174 18.45 1.08 17.47
C PRO A 174 17.87 0.05 18.45
N GLU A 175 16.67 0.30 18.97
CA GLU A 175 15.94 -0.59 19.90
C GLU A 175 15.53 -1.88 19.18
N LEU A 176 14.90 -1.77 18.01
CA LEU A 176 14.48 -2.91 17.18
C LEU A 176 15.68 -3.75 16.73
N LYS A 177 16.81 -3.08 16.44
CA LYS A 177 18.06 -3.78 16.08
C LYS A 177 18.60 -4.60 17.24
N ARG A 178 18.62 -4.03 18.46
CA ARG A 178 19.05 -4.75 19.67
C ARG A 178 18.16 -5.97 19.94
N GLU A 179 16.85 -5.80 19.82
CA GLU A 179 15.90 -6.90 19.98
C GLU A 179 16.12 -8.00 18.92
N GLY A 180 16.35 -7.63 17.66
CA GLY A 180 16.68 -8.59 16.60
C GLY A 180 17.92 -9.40 16.90
N ILE A 181 18.99 -8.75 17.38
CA ILE A 181 20.23 -9.42 17.80
C ILE A 181 19.96 -10.37 18.99
N ALA A 182 19.22 -9.92 20.00
CA ALA A 182 18.89 -10.76 21.13
C ALA A 182 18.13 -12.03 20.69
N ARG A 183 17.18 -11.92 19.78
CA ARG A 183 16.44 -13.06 19.22
C ARG A 183 17.29 -14.01 18.38
N GLU A 184 18.39 -13.52 17.78
CA GLU A 184 19.34 -14.39 17.07
C GLU A 184 20.27 -15.16 18.01
N ILE A 185 20.56 -14.64 19.21
CA ILE A 185 21.45 -15.28 20.20
C ILE A 185 20.70 -16.37 21.00
N VAL A 186 19.41 -16.17 21.28
CA VAL A 186 18.61 -17.10 22.12
C VAL A 186 18.20 -18.37 21.38
N ASN A 187 18.41 -18.46 20.07
CA ASN A 187 18.20 -19.65 19.25
C ASN A 187 19.55 -20.17 18.73
#